data_edd27fce7f53f7afb42bf15aab8d6b8c
#
_entry.id   edd27fce7f53f7afb42bf15aab8d6b8c
#
_cell.length_a   1.000
_cell.length_b   1.000
_cell.length_c   1.000
_cell.angle_alpha   90.00
_cell.angle_beta   90.00
_cell.angle_gamma   90.00
#
_symmetry.space_group_name_H-M   'P 1'
#
loop_
_entity.id
_entity.type
_entity.pdbx_description
1 polymer ?
#
loop_
_entity_poly.entity_id
_entity_poly.type
_entity_poly.pdbx_seq_one_letter_code
_entity_poly.pdbx_strand_id
1 'polypeptide(L)'
;MKVKKLSGKVQDAQQIPTLFDNENITYHPINIVNWKEYPYQPQVSFRIAYTNDAILVHYKVVEDSVRAKYGEDNGSVWTDSCVEFFSIPAGDGIYYNLECNCIATILLAAGSERNLSLIHI
;
A
#
# COMPACT_ATOMS: atom_id res chain seq x y z
N MET A 1 -17.00 -1.11 1.22
CA MET A 1 -16.19 -2.31 1.55
C MET A 1 -16.16 -2.49 3.06
N LYS A 2 -16.31 -3.71 3.54
CA LYS A 2 -16.19 -4.03 4.96
C LYS A 2 -14.85 -4.73 5.21
N VAL A 3 -14.02 -4.16 6.09
CA VAL A 3 -12.70 -4.71 6.41
C VAL A 3 -12.81 -5.67 7.59
N LYS A 4 -12.27 -6.89 7.44
CA LYS A 4 -12.32 -7.93 8.47
C LYS A 4 -11.28 -7.69 9.55
N LYS A 5 -11.69 -7.85 10.81
CA LYS A 5 -10.76 -7.91 11.94
C LYS A 5 -10.21 -9.33 12.09
N LEU A 6 -8.91 -9.46 12.21
CA LEU A 6 -8.23 -10.72 12.48
C LEU A 6 -7.75 -10.78 13.93
N SER A 7 -7.73 -12.00 14.49
CA SER A 7 -7.16 -12.24 15.81
C SER A 7 -5.64 -12.46 15.71
N GLY A 8 -4.92 -12.13 16.77
CA GLY A 8 -3.47 -12.32 16.86
C GLY A 8 -2.66 -11.12 16.38
N LYS A 9 -1.35 -11.31 16.33
CA LYS A 9 -0.35 -10.34 15.93
C LYS A 9 0.45 -10.86 14.74
N VAL A 10 0.60 -10.06 13.71
CA VAL A 10 1.48 -10.35 12.59
C VAL A 10 2.84 -9.74 12.86
N GLN A 11 3.88 -10.55 12.94
CA GLN A 11 5.24 -10.12 13.24
C GLN A 11 6.06 -9.84 11.98
N ASP A 12 5.71 -10.48 10.86
CA ASP A 12 6.41 -10.39 9.60
C ASP A 12 5.40 -10.21 8.46
N ALA A 13 5.63 -9.18 7.63
CA ALA A 13 4.79 -8.91 6.47
C ALA A 13 4.73 -10.09 5.48
N GLN A 14 5.75 -10.92 5.41
CA GLN A 14 5.78 -12.12 4.56
C GLN A 14 4.72 -13.17 4.95
N GLN A 15 4.18 -13.10 6.18
CA GLN A 15 3.10 -13.97 6.63
C GLN A 15 1.72 -13.55 6.09
N ILE A 16 1.56 -12.30 5.67
CA ILE A 16 0.27 -11.72 5.30
C ILE A 16 -0.42 -12.48 4.15
N PRO A 17 0.26 -12.83 3.04
CA PRO A 17 -0.40 -13.53 1.94
C PRO A 17 -1.04 -14.85 2.38
N THR A 18 -0.30 -15.70 3.10
CA THR A 18 -0.80 -16.99 3.60
C THR A 18 -1.91 -16.82 4.64
N LEU A 19 -1.75 -15.85 5.55
CA LEU A 19 -2.80 -15.52 6.54
C LEU A 19 -4.10 -15.12 5.83
N PHE A 20 -4.00 -14.28 4.81
CA PHE A 20 -5.17 -13.81 4.06
C PHE A 20 -5.83 -14.93 3.26
N ASP A 21 -5.07 -15.91 2.75
CA ASP A 21 -5.62 -17.09 2.10
C ASP A 21 -6.39 -17.95 3.11
N ASN A 22 -5.82 -18.21 4.28
CA ASN A 22 -6.46 -18.99 5.35
C ASN A 22 -7.73 -18.33 5.90
N GLU A 23 -7.76 -17.00 5.96
CA GLU A 23 -8.88 -16.20 6.46
C GLU A 23 -9.90 -15.83 5.36
N ASN A 24 -9.68 -16.28 4.13
CA ASN A 24 -10.52 -16.01 2.96
C ASN A 24 -10.74 -14.50 2.72
N ILE A 25 -9.69 -13.70 2.86
CA ILE A 25 -9.75 -12.27 2.57
C ILE A 25 -9.80 -12.06 1.05
N THR A 26 -10.85 -11.40 0.59
CA THR A 26 -11.15 -11.21 -0.83
C THR A 26 -10.25 -10.15 -1.47
N TYR A 27 -9.81 -10.39 -2.70
CA TYR A 27 -9.17 -9.39 -3.54
C TYR A 27 -10.19 -8.37 -4.07
N HIS A 28 -9.78 -7.12 -4.09
CA HIS A 28 -10.49 -6.00 -4.69
C HIS A 28 -9.64 -5.42 -5.82
N PRO A 29 -10.19 -5.20 -7.02
CA PRO A 29 -9.42 -4.64 -8.13
C PRO A 29 -9.20 -3.14 -7.95
N ILE A 30 -8.06 -2.66 -8.43
CA ILE A 30 -7.79 -1.25 -8.70
C ILE A 30 -7.77 -1.10 -10.21
N ASN A 31 -8.84 -0.57 -10.78
CA ASN A 31 -9.08 -0.58 -12.23
C ASN A 31 -9.57 0.76 -12.79
N ILE A 32 -9.29 1.85 -12.08
CA ILE A 32 -9.63 3.20 -12.52
C ILE A 32 -8.39 3.86 -13.08
N VAL A 33 -8.45 4.33 -14.32
CA VAL A 33 -7.41 5.13 -14.97
C VAL A 33 -7.83 6.60 -14.91
N ASN A 34 -7.14 7.39 -14.06
CA ASN A 34 -7.50 8.78 -13.79
C ASN A 34 -7.00 9.77 -14.85
N TRP A 35 -5.91 9.44 -15.56
CA TRP A 35 -5.27 10.31 -16.52
C TRP A 35 -5.35 9.73 -17.93
N LYS A 36 -6.04 10.40 -18.80
CA LYS A 36 -6.19 9.97 -20.22
C LYS A 36 -4.87 9.97 -20.99
N GLU A 37 -3.94 10.82 -20.56
CA GLU A 37 -2.59 10.94 -21.13
C GLU A 37 -1.72 9.72 -20.84
N TYR A 38 -2.07 8.93 -19.80
CA TYR A 38 -1.39 7.72 -19.38
C TYR A 38 -2.36 6.54 -19.34
N PRO A 39 -2.77 6.01 -20.52
CA PRO A 39 -3.85 5.03 -20.61
C PRO A 39 -3.44 3.62 -20.19
N TYR A 40 -2.16 3.38 -19.90
CA TYR A 40 -1.69 2.07 -19.47
C TYR A 40 -2.34 1.68 -18.14
N GLN A 41 -2.91 0.48 -18.12
CA GLN A 41 -3.59 -0.07 -16.95
C GLN A 41 -3.02 -1.46 -16.65
N PRO A 42 -2.12 -1.59 -15.66
CA PRO A 42 -1.70 -2.89 -15.16
C PRO A 42 -2.86 -3.61 -14.45
N GLN A 43 -2.74 -4.90 -14.26
CA GLN A 43 -3.66 -5.67 -13.44
C GLN A 43 -3.25 -5.48 -11.97
N VAL A 44 -4.02 -4.70 -11.23
CA VAL A 44 -3.77 -4.43 -9.81
C VAL A 44 -4.96 -4.86 -8.98
N SER A 45 -4.68 -5.57 -7.90
CA SER A 45 -5.66 -5.89 -6.87
C SER A 45 -5.03 -5.80 -5.48
N PHE A 46 -5.87 -5.62 -4.47
CA PHE A 46 -5.44 -5.60 -3.08
C PHE A 46 -6.38 -6.39 -2.18
N ARG A 47 -5.85 -6.79 -1.04
CA ARG A 47 -6.61 -7.32 0.10
C ARG A 47 -6.25 -6.51 1.33
N ILE A 48 -7.22 -6.34 2.23
CA ILE A 48 -7.02 -5.58 3.46
C ILE A 48 -7.74 -6.24 4.63
N ALA A 49 -7.08 -6.24 5.78
CA ALA A 49 -7.63 -6.63 7.07
C ALA A 49 -6.96 -5.81 8.17
N TYR A 50 -7.41 -5.94 9.41
CA TYR A 50 -6.76 -5.28 10.55
C TYR A 50 -6.73 -6.18 11.76
N THR A 51 -5.76 -5.92 12.65
CA THR A 51 -5.65 -6.50 13.98
C THR A 51 -5.87 -5.43 15.05
N ASN A 52 -5.58 -5.72 16.30
CA ASN A 52 -5.67 -4.70 17.35
C ASN A 52 -4.60 -3.59 17.23
N ASP A 53 -3.50 -3.88 16.54
CA ASP A 53 -2.31 -3.03 16.50
C ASP A 53 -1.79 -2.71 15.10
N ALA A 54 -2.44 -3.24 14.05
CA ALA A 54 -1.97 -3.04 12.68
C ALA A 54 -3.08 -3.06 11.62
N ILE A 55 -2.86 -2.32 10.54
CA ILE A 55 -3.57 -2.47 9.27
C ILE A 55 -2.68 -3.35 8.38
N LEU A 56 -3.25 -4.41 7.83
CA LEU A 56 -2.57 -5.37 6.97
C LEU A 56 -3.05 -5.18 5.55
N VAL A 57 -2.13 -4.91 4.62
CA VAL A 57 -2.45 -4.73 3.21
C VAL A 57 -1.57 -5.64 2.37
N HIS A 58 -2.18 -6.28 1.38
CA HIS A 58 -1.49 -7.10 0.39
C HIS A 58 -1.89 -6.68 -1.00
N TYR A 59 -0.94 -6.17 -1.77
CA TYR A 59 -1.12 -5.85 -3.20
C TYR A 59 -0.65 -6.99 -4.07
N LYS A 60 -1.34 -7.18 -5.18
CA LYS A 60 -0.93 -8.05 -6.29
C LYS A 60 -0.96 -7.25 -7.57
N VAL A 61 0.19 -7.12 -8.22
CA VAL A 61 0.37 -6.35 -9.44
C VAL A 61 0.93 -7.25 -10.53
N VAL A 62 0.33 -7.17 -11.72
CA VAL A 62 0.86 -7.78 -12.96
C VAL A 62 0.97 -6.67 -13.99
N GLU A 63 2.17 -6.41 -14.45
CA GLU A 63 2.48 -5.36 -15.41
C GLU A 63 3.51 -5.82 -16.45
N ASP A 64 3.54 -5.15 -17.61
CA ASP A 64 4.38 -5.56 -18.75
C ASP A 64 5.87 -5.34 -18.47
N SER A 65 6.20 -4.33 -17.69
CA SER A 65 7.57 -4.03 -17.27
C SER A 65 7.58 -3.45 -15.87
N VAL A 66 8.65 -3.75 -15.14
CA VAL A 66 8.83 -3.35 -13.73
C VAL A 66 10.02 -2.41 -13.64
N ARG A 67 9.82 -1.29 -12.95
CA ARG A 67 10.90 -0.34 -12.66
C ARG A 67 11.15 -0.30 -11.14
N ALA A 68 12.42 -0.45 -10.75
CA ALA A 68 12.90 -0.34 -9.38
C ALA A 68 14.26 0.35 -9.36
N LYS A 69 14.26 1.68 -9.39
CA LYS A 69 15.48 2.50 -9.36
C LYS A 69 15.91 2.85 -7.93
N TYR A 70 14.93 3.07 -7.06
CA TYR A 70 15.17 3.58 -5.71
C TYR A 70 15.22 2.43 -4.71
N GLY A 71 16.36 2.23 -4.07
CA GLY A 71 16.61 1.19 -3.07
C GLY A 71 16.76 1.71 -1.63
N GLU A 72 16.64 3.03 -1.42
CA GLU A 72 16.74 3.66 -0.11
C GLU A 72 15.38 4.24 0.30
N ASP A 73 14.97 4.00 1.53
CA ASP A 73 13.71 4.51 2.07
C ASP A 73 13.65 6.04 2.03
N ASN A 74 12.45 6.55 1.82
CA ASN A 74 12.16 7.95 1.55
C ASN A 74 12.79 8.52 0.26
N GLY A 75 13.30 7.67 -0.61
CA GLY A 75 13.65 8.03 -1.99
C GLY A 75 12.42 8.29 -2.85
N SER A 76 12.63 8.67 -4.11
CA SER A 76 11.52 9.01 -5.05
C SER A 76 10.81 7.76 -5.60
N VAL A 77 10.30 6.90 -4.70
CA VAL A 77 9.71 5.59 -5.04
C VAL A 77 8.47 5.70 -5.93
N TRP A 78 7.76 6.83 -5.89
CA TRP A 78 6.59 7.10 -6.76
C TRP A 78 6.92 7.14 -8.25
N THR A 79 8.21 7.27 -8.61
CA THR A 79 8.66 7.20 -10.00
C THR A 79 8.98 5.78 -10.47
N ASP A 80 8.95 4.82 -9.56
CA ASP A 80 9.09 3.40 -9.83
C ASP A 80 7.72 2.72 -10.02
N SER A 81 7.73 1.40 -10.30
CA SER A 81 6.53 0.56 -10.15
C SER A 81 6.13 0.54 -8.68
N CYS A 82 5.09 1.28 -8.32
CA CYS A 82 4.77 1.65 -6.95
C CYS A 82 3.29 1.42 -6.66
N VAL A 83 2.99 1.06 -5.42
CA VAL A 83 1.65 1.07 -4.82
C VAL A 83 1.62 2.05 -3.66
N GLU A 84 0.46 2.66 -3.44
CA GLU A 84 0.28 3.70 -2.44
C GLU A 84 -0.88 3.37 -1.50
N PHE A 85 -0.75 3.76 -0.24
CA PHE A 85 -1.80 3.64 0.76
C PHE A 85 -1.92 4.92 1.58
N PHE A 86 -3.08 5.56 1.47
CA PHE A 86 -3.41 6.76 2.24
C PHE A 86 -4.35 6.42 3.37
N SER A 87 -4.10 6.94 4.58
CA SER A 87 -4.95 6.70 5.73
C SER A 87 -4.95 7.84 6.74
N ILE A 88 -6.04 7.97 7.49
CA ILE A 88 -6.18 8.85 8.68
C ILE A 88 -6.52 7.94 9.86
N PRO A 89 -5.53 7.25 10.46
CA PRO A 89 -5.82 6.19 11.43
C PRO A 89 -6.36 6.70 12.77
N ALA A 90 -6.00 7.91 13.17
CA ALA A 90 -6.39 8.49 14.46
C ALA A 90 -7.64 9.39 14.38
N GLY A 91 -8.14 9.73 13.20
CA GLY A 91 -9.26 10.65 13.04
C GLY A 91 -8.96 12.11 13.43
N ASP A 92 -7.69 12.46 13.55
CA ASP A 92 -7.18 13.78 13.97
C ASP A 92 -6.94 14.75 12.79
N GLY A 93 -7.30 14.34 11.56
CA GLY A 93 -7.06 15.10 10.35
C GLY A 93 -5.65 14.98 9.79
N ILE A 94 -4.76 14.27 10.48
CA ILE A 94 -3.43 13.94 9.95
C ILE A 94 -3.56 12.72 9.08
N TYR A 95 -3.21 12.85 7.79
CA TYR A 95 -3.15 11.71 6.91
C TYR A 95 -1.72 11.28 6.62
N TYR A 96 -1.58 10.00 6.43
CA TYR A 96 -0.34 9.34 6.12
C TYR A 96 -0.38 8.85 4.69
N ASN A 97 0.69 9.07 3.95
CA ASN A 97 0.95 8.46 2.65
C ASN A 97 2.10 7.47 2.80
N LEU A 98 1.79 6.20 2.54
CA LEU A 98 2.78 5.14 2.44
C LEU A 98 2.87 4.74 0.96
N GLU A 99 4.05 4.87 0.38
CA GLU A 99 4.35 4.42 -0.97
C GLU A 99 5.37 3.28 -0.90
N CYS A 100 5.20 2.26 -1.70
CA CYS A 100 6.07 1.09 -1.72
C CYS A 100 6.34 0.68 -3.17
N ASN A 101 7.60 0.65 -3.57
CA ASN A 101 7.97 0.14 -4.89
C ASN A 101 8.06 -1.39 -4.91
N CYS A 102 8.29 -1.96 -6.08
CA CYS A 102 8.26 -3.41 -6.29
C CYS A 102 9.41 -4.20 -5.61
N ILE A 103 10.41 -3.52 -5.05
CA ILE A 103 11.49 -4.12 -4.24
C ILE A 103 11.34 -3.82 -2.74
N ALA A 104 10.13 -3.37 -2.32
CA ALA A 104 9.79 -3.05 -0.94
C ALA A 104 10.55 -1.84 -0.34
N THR A 105 11.06 -0.95 -1.15
CA THR A 105 11.53 0.36 -0.68
C THR A 105 10.34 1.25 -0.38
N ILE A 106 10.33 1.91 0.77
CA ILE A 106 9.18 2.62 1.33
C ILE A 106 9.47 4.13 1.40
N LEU A 107 8.48 4.93 1.02
CA LEU A 107 8.36 6.32 1.41
C LEU A 107 7.18 6.45 2.37
N LEU A 108 7.39 7.10 3.50
CA LEU A 108 6.33 7.41 4.44
C LEU A 108 6.31 8.92 4.71
N ALA A 109 5.16 9.54 4.51
CA ALA A 109 4.95 10.95 4.74
C ALA A 109 3.63 11.20 5.48
N ALA A 110 3.56 12.30 6.23
CA ALA A 110 2.38 12.69 6.97
C ALA A 110 2.14 14.20 6.94
N GLY A 111 0.89 14.62 7.07
CA GLY A 111 0.50 16.01 7.15
C GLY A 111 -1.00 16.20 7.15
N SER A 112 -1.43 17.42 7.44
CA SER A 112 -2.84 17.84 7.37
C SER A 112 -3.24 18.40 6.00
N GLU A 113 -2.26 18.63 5.14
CA GLU A 113 -2.40 19.18 3.80
C GLU A 113 -1.66 18.33 2.78
N ARG A 114 -1.82 18.63 1.49
CA ARG A 114 -1.19 17.86 0.41
C ARG A 114 0.34 17.86 0.44
N ASN A 115 0.96 18.94 0.96
CA ASN A 115 2.40 19.01 1.15
C ASN A 115 2.80 18.26 2.42
N LEU A 116 3.11 16.99 2.27
CA LEU A 116 3.45 16.11 3.38
C LEU A 116 4.92 16.23 3.77
N SER A 117 5.18 16.08 5.06
CA SER A 117 6.54 15.91 5.58
C SER A 117 6.91 14.44 5.66
N LEU A 118 8.12 14.10 5.21
CA LEU A 118 8.63 12.73 5.32
C LEU A 118 8.78 12.32 6.80
N ILE A 119 8.41 11.08 7.09
CA ILE A 119 8.60 10.47 8.39
C ILE A 119 9.82 9.56 8.32
N HIS A 120 10.67 9.66 9.33
CA HIS A 120 11.81 8.74 9.47
C HIS A 120 11.29 7.32 9.74
N ILE A 121 11.75 6.38 8.93
CA ILE A 121 11.36 4.96 8.96
C ILE A 121 12.38 4.16 9.76
#